data_001e9ff78f2a2e8120427a15ceecab8b
#
_entry.id   001e9ff78f2a2e8120427a15ceecab8b
#
_cell.length_a   1.000
_cell.length_b   1.000
_cell.length_c   1.000
_cell.angle_alpha   90.00
_cell.angle_beta   90.00
_cell.angle_gamma   90.00
#
_symmetry.space_group_name_H-M   'P 1'
#
loop_
_entity.id
_entity.type
_entity.pdbx_description
1 polymer ?
#
loop_
_entity_poly.entity_id
_entity_poly.type
_entity_poly.pdbx_seq_one_letter_code
_entity_poly.pdbx_strand_id
1 'polypeptide(L)'
;NNQAFHRLLTEGINIEVSKDGNTQGEYAWLIDFNNPTNNEFQVINQVTIKEDRWTRRPDLILYVNGLPLVVIELKNATDENATVDGAYKQIQTYQSQIPSLFTYNAFNVISDGLESKAGTVSADLSRYMAWKTTNGQTKAKSTQAQLEVLLHGLLNPVTLLDMIRHFIVFESNKQEDANGLITIKTIKKMAAYHQYYAVNAAVLSTIRASAVNSDSKSAEVAMQQQGRSKLELVQQQAVGDKKTGVVWHTQGSGKSLSMVFYTGKIVLALDNPTVVVITDRNDLDDQLF
;
A
#
# COMPACT_ATOMS: atom_id res chain seq x y z
N ASN A 1 -10.29 -7.65 12.66
CA ASN A 1 -11.06 -6.43 12.33
C ASN A 1 -10.34 -5.56 11.27
N ASN A 2 -9.00 -5.38 11.34
CA ASN A 2 -8.27 -4.57 10.37
C ASN A 2 -8.40 -5.06 8.92
N GLN A 3 -8.33 -6.38 8.68
CA GLN A 3 -8.54 -6.96 7.35
C GLN A 3 -9.95 -6.68 6.82
N ALA A 4 -10.97 -6.87 7.65
CA ALA A 4 -12.36 -6.61 7.25
C ALA A 4 -12.57 -5.13 6.90
N PHE A 5 -12.00 -4.21 7.71
CA PHE A 5 -12.05 -2.78 7.40
C PHE A 5 -11.33 -2.45 6.10
N HIS A 6 -10.12 -3.00 5.90
CA HIS A 6 -9.35 -2.76 4.68
C HIS A 6 -10.13 -3.21 3.43
N ARG A 7 -10.83 -4.34 3.52
CA ARG A 7 -11.68 -4.82 2.44
C ARG A 7 -12.82 -3.85 2.13
N LEU A 8 -13.55 -3.38 3.16
CA LEU A 8 -14.61 -2.36 2.97
C LEU A 8 -14.07 -1.07 2.35
N LEU A 9 -12.85 -0.67 2.74
CA LEU A 9 -12.19 0.53 2.23
C LEU A 9 -11.85 0.41 0.74
N THR A 10 -11.37 -0.76 0.30
CA THR A 10 -10.80 -0.97 -1.06
C THR A 10 -11.79 -1.56 -2.06
N GLU A 11 -12.83 -2.26 -1.60
CA GLU A 11 -13.86 -2.88 -2.44
C GLU A 11 -15.17 -2.07 -2.45
N GLY A 12 -15.31 -1.12 -1.52
CA GLY A 12 -16.56 -0.38 -1.31
C GLY A 12 -17.54 -1.15 -0.42
N ILE A 13 -18.59 -0.44 0.00
CA ILE A 13 -19.66 -0.96 0.87
C ILE A 13 -20.90 -1.13 0.01
N ASN A 14 -21.41 -2.35 -0.10
CA ASN A 14 -22.67 -2.60 -0.80
C ASN A 14 -23.83 -2.03 0.03
N ILE A 15 -24.59 -1.13 -0.55
CA ILE A 15 -25.77 -0.50 0.06
C ILE A 15 -26.98 -0.64 -0.83
N GLU A 16 -28.17 -0.69 -0.23
CA GLU A 16 -29.43 -0.63 -0.96
C GLU A 16 -29.92 0.82 -1.00
N VAL A 17 -30.12 1.34 -2.20
CA VAL A 17 -30.64 2.70 -2.42
C VAL A 17 -32.03 2.59 -3.03
N SER A 18 -33.01 3.22 -2.41
CA SER A 18 -34.35 3.35 -2.98
C SER A 18 -34.44 4.60 -3.84
N LYS A 19 -34.66 4.42 -5.16
CA LYS A 19 -34.78 5.49 -6.13
C LYS A 19 -36.05 5.28 -6.94
N ASP A 20 -36.93 6.25 -6.96
CA ASP A 20 -38.22 6.22 -7.69
C ASP A 20 -39.09 4.98 -7.38
N GLY A 21 -39.08 4.49 -6.12
CA GLY A 21 -39.84 3.32 -5.70
C GLY A 21 -39.17 1.97 -6.02
N ASN A 22 -38.03 1.96 -6.68
CA ASN A 22 -37.23 0.76 -6.95
C ASN A 22 -36.01 0.70 -6.02
N THR A 23 -35.73 -0.48 -5.46
CA THR A 23 -34.53 -0.72 -4.66
C THR A 23 -33.44 -1.26 -5.58
N GLN A 24 -32.28 -0.59 -5.59
CA GLN A 24 -31.10 -0.98 -6.37
C GLN A 24 -29.89 -1.11 -5.42
N GLY A 25 -29.06 -2.12 -5.67
CA GLY A 25 -27.75 -2.26 -5.00
C GLY A 25 -26.76 -1.26 -5.60
N GLU A 26 -26.14 -0.44 -4.76
CA GLU A 26 -25.07 0.49 -5.14
C GLU A 26 -23.88 0.31 -4.20
N TYR A 27 -22.70 0.82 -4.63
CA TYR A 27 -21.49 0.83 -3.80
C TYR A 27 -21.25 2.21 -3.22
N ALA A 28 -21.17 2.30 -1.89
CA ALA A 28 -20.67 3.48 -1.20
C ALA A 28 -19.15 3.38 -1.05
N TRP A 29 -18.45 4.44 -1.43
CA TRP A 29 -17.00 4.54 -1.34
C TRP A 29 -16.59 5.51 -0.25
N LEU A 30 -15.74 5.04 0.68
CA LEU A 30 -15.18 5.88 1.75
C LEU A 30 -14.04 6.77 1.24
N ILE A 31 -13.38 6.36 0.17
CA ILE A 31 -12.29 7.05 -0.50
C ILE A 31 -12.52 7.05 -2.01
N ASP A 32 -12.34 8.21 -2.64
CA ASP A 32 -12.27 8.29 -4.10
C ASP A 32 -10.83 8.00 -4.54
N PHE A 33 -10.58 6.73 -4.88
CA PHE A 33 -9.27 6.29 -5.35
C PHE A 33 -8.97 6.72 -6.79
N ASN A 34 -9.99 7.06 -7.57
CA ASN A 34 -9.83 7.44 -8.97
C ASN A 34 -9.44 8.92 -9.10
N ASN A 35 -9.94 9.76 -8.19
CA ASN A 35 -9.58 11.17 -8.13
C ASN A 35 -9.12 11.56 -6.72
N PRO A 36 -7.81 11.48 -6.44
CA PRO A 36 -7.25 11.79 -5.13
C PRO A 36 -7.64 13.16 -4.58
N THR A 37 -7.87 14.16 -5.45
CA THR A 37 -8.23 15.52 -5.05
C THR A 37 -9.64 15.67 -4.48
N ASN A 38 -10.49 14.67 -4.65
CA ASN A 38 -11.83 14.63 -4.06
C ASN A 38 -11.83 14.20 -2.59
N ASN A 39 -10.66 13.80 -2.06
CA ASN A 39 -10.53 13.38 -0.68
C ASN A 39 -9.95 14.50 0.19
N GLU A 40 -10.34 14.51 1.45
CA GLU A 40 -9.77 15.38 2.48
C GLU A 40 -8.61 14.68 3.18
N PHE A 41 -7.44 15.31 3.19
CA PHE A 41 -6.24 14.83 3.88
C PHE A 41 -5.94 15.73 5.06
N GLN A 42 -5.88 15.16 6.26
CA GLN A 42 -5.56 15.88 7.49
C GLN A 42 -4.44 15.18 8.23
N VAL A 43 -3.50 15.96 8.78
CA VAL A 43 -2.49 15.46 9.72
C VAL A 43 -2.71 16.15 11.04
N ILE A 44 -2.99 15.35 12.07
CA ILE A 44 -3.28 15.87 13.41
C ILE A 44 -2.21 15.36 14.37
N ASN A 45 -1.61 16.27 15.10
CA ASN A 45 -0.58 15.96 16.09
C ASN A 45 -1.18 15.73 17.48
N GLN A 46 -0.57 14.82 18.23
CA GLN A 46 -0.82 14.60 19.65
C GLN A 46 -2.31 14.38 20.01
N VAL A 47 -3.05 13.63 19.15
CA VAL A 47 -4.44 13.26 19.42
C VAL A 47 -4.48 12.38 20.68
N THR A 48 -5.27 12.79 21.66
CA THR A 48 -5.46 12.02 22.89
C THR A 48 -6.52 10.93 22.67
N ILE A 49 -6.10 9.69 22.74
CA ILE A 49 -6.98 8.52 22.61
C ILE A 49 -7.08 7.84 23.98
N LYS A 50 -8.33 7.61 24.41
CA LYS A 50 -8.64 6.90 25.66
C LYS A 50 -9.36 5.61 25.29
N GLU A 51 -8.79 4.50 25.75
CA GLU A 51 -9.39 3.17 25.60
C GLU A 51 -9.15 2.38 26.89
N ASP A 52 -10.21 1.86 27.48
CA ASP A 52 -10.19 1.24 28.82
C ASP A 52 -9.49 2.14 29.85
N ARG A 53 -8.44 1.60 30.51
CA ARG A 53 -7.62 2.32 31.48
C ARG A 53 -6.46 3.13 30.85
N TRP A 54 -6.29 3.04 29.53
CA TRP A 54 -5.15 3.63 28.87
C TRP A 54 -5.50 4.97 28.23
N THR A 55 -4.57 5.90 28.34
CA THR A 55 -4.58 7.16 27.61
C THR A 55 -3.27 7.26 26.85
N ARG A 56 -3.34 7.38 25.51
CA ARG A 56 -2.18 7.45 24.64
C ARG A 56 -2.30 8.65 23.68
N ARG A 57 -1.14 9.13 23.24
CA ARG A 57 -1.03 10.28 22.36
C ARG A 57 0.02 10.00 21.29
N PRO A 58 -0.36 9.36 20.17
CA PRO A 58 0.53 9.23 19.01
C PRO A 58 1.01 10.60 18.53
N ASP A 59 2.25 10.70 18.05
CA ASP A 59 2.83 11.98 17.63
C ASP A 59 2.04 12.59 16.49
N LEU A 60 1.78 11.81 15.42
CA LEU A 60 0.96 12.25 14.29
C LEU A 60 0.03 11.13 13.83
N ILE A 61 -1.18 11.49 13.44
CA ILE A 61 -2.10 10.61 12.74
C ILE A 61 -2.50 11.29 11.43
N LEU A 62 -2.33 10.59 10.31
CA LEU A 62 -2.81 11.02 9.01
C LEU A 62 -4.19 10.43 8.78
N TYR A 63 -5.15 11.31 8.55
CA TYR A 63 -6.53 11.00 8.24
C TYR A 63 -6.80 11.22 6.75
N VAL A 64 -7.63 10.34 6.19
CA VAL A 64 -8.23 10.55 4.87
C VAL A 64 -9.74 10.43 5.02
N ASN A 65 -10.47 11.48 4.67
CA ASN A 65 -11.92 11.57 4.87
C ASN A 65 -12.35 11.24 6.32
N GLY A 66 -11.57 11.68 7.30
CA GLY A 66 -11.81 11.42 8.72
C GLY A 66 -11.38 10.02 9.22
N LEU A 67 -10.85 9.15 8.36
CA LEU A 67 -10.37 7.82 8.74
C LEU A 67 -8.88 7.84 9.13
N PRO A 68 -8.46 7.37 10.32
CA PRO A 68 -7.08 7.40 10.81
C PRO A 68 -6.24 6.29 10.14
N LEU A 69 -5.76 6.54 8.93
CA LEU A 69 -5.14 5.49 8.13
C LEU A 69 -3.65 5.28 8.40
N VAL A 70 -2.91 6.34 8.78
CA VAL A 70 -1.46 6.20 9.05
C VAL A 70 -1.14 6.77 10.43
N VAL A 71 -0.50 5.96 11.27
CA VAL A 71 0.06 6.38 12.56
C VAL A 71 1.54 6.60 12.38
N ILE A 72 2.04 7.75 12.82
CA ILE A 72 3.44 8.16 12.69
C ILE A 72 4.00 8.42 14.10
N GLU A 73 5.07 7.74 14.42
CA GLU A 73 5.82 7.93 15.67
C GLU A 73 7.21 8.47 15.36
N LEU A 74 7.53 9.58 16.00
CA LEU A 74 8.77 10.33 15.81
C LEU A 74 9.62 10.29 17.07
N LYS A 75 10.91 10.12 16.94
CA LYS A 75 11.88 10.29 18.02
C LYS A 75 12.80 11.47 17.70
N ASN A 76 13.21 12.18 18.75
CA ASN A 76 14.06 13.35 18.58
C ASN A 76 15.50 12.91 18.30
N ALA A 77 16.05 13.27 17.13
CA ALA A 77 17.42 12.96 16.72
C ALA A 77 18.51 13.47 17.68
N THR A 78 18.20 14.41 18.56
CA THR A 78 19.18 14.97 19.53
C THR A 78 19.25 14.15 20.83
N ASP A 79 18.35 13.17 21.03
CA ASP A 79 18.38 12.28 22.18
C ASP A 79 19.19 11.02 21.79
N GLU A 80 20.29 10.77 22.51
CA GLU A 80 21.17 9.61 22.28
C GLU A 80 20.44 8.25 22.36
N ASN A 81 19.31 8.20 23.06
CA ASN A 81 18.46 7.01 23.17
C ASN A 81 17.31 6.97 22.14
N ALA A 82 17.16 7.99 21.32
CA ALA A 82 16.13 8.06 20.29
C ALA A 82 16.52 7.20 19.09
N THR A 83 15.82 6.09 18.93
CA THR A 83 16.08 5.14 17.85
C THR A 83 14.79 4.74 17.13
N VAL A 84 14.92 4.34 15.89
CA VAL A 84 13.81 3.72 15.14
C VAL A 84 13.23 2.50 15.88
N ASP A 85 14.07 1.75 16.61
CA ASP A 85 13.60 0.65 17.48
C ASP A 85 12.71 1.16 18.62
N GLY A 86 13.06 2.30 19.22
CA GLY A 86 12.24 2.96 20.25
C GLY A 86 10.88 3.40 19.70
N ALA A 87 10.85 3.98 18.50
CA ALA A 87 9.61 4.35 17.82
C ALA A 87 8.76 3.11 17.50
N TYR A 88 9.38 2.04 17.03
CA TYR A 88 8.69 0.77 16.78
C TYR A 88 8.06 0.19 18.06
N LYS A 89 8.80 0.12 19.17
CA LYS A 89 8.28 -0.35 20.47
C LYS A 89 7.10 0.49 20.95
N GLN A 90 7.12 1.80 20.67
CA GLN A 90 6.01 2.68 21.00
C GLN A 90 4.76 2.33 20.19
N ILE A 91 4.90 2.07 18.88
CA ILE A 91 3.79 1.59 18.03
C ILE A 91 3.22 0.27 18.58
N GLN A 92 4.09 -0.69 19.00
CA GLN A 92 3.62 -1.95 19.59
C GLN A 92 2.85 -1.69 20.91
N THR A 93 3.28 -0.73 21.71
CA THR A 93 2.56 -0.30 22.91
C THR A 93 1.18 0.25 22.59
N TYR A 94 1.06 1.09 21.57
CA TYR A 94 -0.23 1.62 21.12
C TYR A 94 -1.15 0.50 20.62
N GLN A 95 -0.64 -0.44 19.83
CA GLN A 95 -1.41 -1.59 19.34
C GLN A 95 -1.99 -2.44 20.49
N SER A 96 -1.27 -2.58 21.60
CA SER A 96 -1.73 -3.35 22.75
C SER A 96 -2.69 -2.59 23.67
N GLN A 97 -2.61 -1.26 23.71
CA GLN A 97 -3.30 -0.43 24.71
C GLN A 97 -4.44 0.42 24.14
N ILE A 98 -4.39 0.75 22.85
CA ILE A 98 -5.46 1.46 22.12
C ILE A 98 -5.72 0.74 20.79
N PRO A 99 -6.07 -0.56 20.80
CA PRO A 99 -6.22 -1.38 19.60
C PRO A 99 -7.30 -0.88 18.63
N SER A 100 -8.30 -0.14 19.08
CA SER A 100 -9.36 0.40 18.24
C SER A 100 -8.82 1.30 17.13
N LEU A 101 -7.78 2.11 17.41
CA LEU A 101 -7.10 2.93 16.40
C LEU A 101 -6.59 2.09 15.24
N PHE A 102 -6.02 0.91 15.54
CA PHE A 102 -5.40 0.04 14.55
C PHE A 102 -6.40 -0.82 13.76
N THR A 103 -7.68 -0.78 14.11
CA THR A 103 -8.74 -1.34 13.27
C THR A 103 -8.79 -0.64 11.91
N TYR A 104 -8.57 0.67 11.88
CA TYR A 104 -8.62 1.52 10.67
C TYR A 104 -7.27 1.68 9.99
N ASN A 105 -6.19 1.28 10.64
CA ASN A 105 -4.82 1.57 10.21
C ASN A 105 -4.45 0.86 8.89
N ALA A 106 -3.96 1.61 7.92
CA ALA A 106 -3.38 1.06 6.69
C ALA A 106 -1.94 0.59 6.94
N PHE A 107 -1.09 1.46 7.46
CA PHE A 107 0.29 1.18 7.85
C PHE A 107 0.79 2.23 8.86
N ASN A 108 1.99 2.00 9.40
CA ASN A 108 2.64 2.90 10.35
C ASN A 108 3.93 3.46 9.75
N VAL A 109 4.33 4.63 10.23
CA VAL A 109 5.63 5.25 9.95
C VAL A 109 6.37 5.46 11.27
N ILE A 110 7.64 5.12 11.28
CA ILE A 110 8.55 5.34 12.41
C ILE A 110 9.77 6.14 11.93
N SER A 111 10.22 7.10 12.74
CA SER A 111 11.41 7.88 12.42
C SER A 111 12.14 8.33 13.69
N ASP A 112 13.46 8.39 13.61
CA ASP A 112 14.33 8.98 14.64
C ASP A 112 15.02 10.27 14.15
N GLY A 113 14.55 10.83 13.04
CA GLY A 113 15.11 12.01 12.41
C GLY A 113 16.19 11.72 11.37
N LEU A 114 16.91 10.60 11.49
CA LEU A 114 17.90 10.13 10.51
C LEU A 114 17.32 9.05 9.61
N GLU A 115 16.75 8.03 10.21
CA GLU A 115 16.06 6.95 9.51
C GLU A 115 14.54 7.15 9.56
N SER A 116 13.87 6.75 8.47
CA SER A 116 12.42 6.72 8.41
C SER A 116 11.96 5.49 7.65
N LYS A 117 11.06 4.73 8.26
CA LYS A 117 10.60 3.45 7.73
C LYS A 117 9.08 3.34 7.86
N ALA A 118 8.46 2.64 6.93
CA ALA A 118 7.04 2.30 6.95
C ALA A 118 6.84 0.79 7.06
N GLY A 119 5.80 0.38 7.79
CA GLY A 119 5.45 -1.02 7.96
C GLY A 119 4.02 -1.21 8.44
N THR A 120 3.50 -2.43 8.35
CA THR A 120 2.12 -2.75 8.73
C THR A 120 1.99 -3.10 10.21
N VAL A 121 0.75 -3.19 10.69
CA VAL A 121 0.44 -3.57 12.10
C VAL A 121 0.97 -4.94 12.51
N SER A 122 1.15 -5.87 11.57
CA SER A 122 1.65 -7.22 11.82
C SER A 122 3.13 -7.40 11.50
N ALA A 123 3.81 -6.35 11.01
CA ALA A 123 5.22 -6.39 10.65
C ALA A 123 6.12 -6.30 11.88
N ASP A 124 7.13 -7.15 11.95
CA ASP A 124 8.27 -6.93 12.83
C ASP A 124 9.17 -5.80 12.31
N LEU A 125 10.10 -5.30 13.14
CA LEU A 125 10.95 -4.17 12.76
C LEU A 125 11.78 -4.44 11.49
N SER A 126 12.17 -5.69 11.23
CA SER A 126 12.96 -6.06 10.06
C SER A 126 12.18 -5.90 8.74
N ARG A 127 10.85 -5.83 8.84
CA ARG A 127 9.93 -5.63 7.72
C ARG A 127 9.51 -4.18 7.53
N TYR A 128 9.90 -3.28 8.43
CA TYR A 128 9.76 -1.86 8.21
C TYR A 128 10.80 -1.38 7.21
N MET A 129 10.39 -0.74 6.15
CA MET A 129 11.25 -0.42 5.01
C MET A 129 11.32 1.08 4.76
N ALA A 130 12.54 1.57 4.46
CA ALA A 130 12.75 2.95 4.03
C ALA A 130 12.21 3.17 2.61
N TRP A 131 11.62 4.34 2.39
CA TRP A 131 11.24 4.79 1.05
C TRP A 131 12.42 5.54 0.44
N LYS A 132 12.93 5.11 -0.72
CA LYS A 132 14.24 5.56 -1.24
C LYS A 132 14.15 6.43 -2.49
N THR A 133 12.96 6.85 -2.90
CA THR A 133 12.79 7.68 -4.09
C THR A 133 11.45 8.42 -4.02
N THR A 134 11.39 9.61 -4.60
CA THR A 134 10.14 10.40 -4.71
C THR A 134 9.46 10.24 -6.07
N ASN A 135 10.19 9.78 -7.08
CA ASN A 135 9.73 9.70 -8.48
C ASN A 135 9.85 8.30 -9.12
N GLY A 136 10.45 7.34 -8.43
CA GLY A 136 10.68 5.99 -8.94
C GLY A 136 11.83 5.84 -9.94
N GLN A 137 12.47 6.93 -10.36
CA GLN A 137 13.54 6.92 -11.37
C GLN A 137 14.92 7.02 -10.71
N THR A 138 15.06 7.95 -9.77
CA THR A 138 16.33 8.21 -9.11
C THR A 138 16.22 7.96 -7.61
N LYS A 139 17.21 7.29 -7.05
CA LYS A 139 17.31 7.17 -5.59
C LYS A 139 17.64 8.54 -4.98
N ALA A 140 17.04 8.83 -3.86
CA ALA A 140 17.36 10.00 -3.05
C ALA A 140 18.85 10.00 -2.68
N LYS A 141 19.45 11.18 -2.62
CA LYS A 141 20.85 11.35 -2.19
C LYS A 141 20.97 10.98 -0.72
N SER A 142 22.13 10.48 -0.30
CA SER A 142 22.41 10.16 1.11
C SER A 142 22.35 11.37 2.05
N THR A 143 22.44 12.59 1.50
CA THR A 143 22.30 13.85 2.24
C THR A 143 20.84 14.30 2.42
N GLN A 144 19.90 13.69 1.74
CA GLN A 144 18.48 14.02 1.87
C GLN A 144 17.86 13.27 3.06
N ALA A 145 17.10 13.97 3.89
CA ALA A 145 16.45 13.36 5.05
C ALA A 145 15.48 12.25 4.59
N GLN A 146 15.58 11.06 5.20
CA GLN A 146 14.74 9.93 4.81
C GLN A 146 13.26 10.20 5.05
N LEU A 147 12.92 10.98 6.11
CA LEU A 147 11.55 11.39 6.37
C LEU A 147 10.99 12.23 5.22
N GLU A 148 11.76 13.19 4.71
CA GLU A 148 11.36 14.00 3.55
C GLU A 148 11.07 13.14 2.32
N VAL A 149 11.96 12.18 2.04
CA VAL A 149 11.77 11.24 0.92
C VAL A 149 10.52 10.38 1.10
N LEU A 150 10.24 9.94 2.34
CA LEU A 150 9.05 9.16 2.65
C LEU A 150 7.78 10.01 2.52
N LEU A 151 7.79 11.24 3.02
CA LEU A 151 6.65 12.17 2.92
C LEU A 151 6.30 12.47 1.45
N HIS A 152 7.29 12.85 0.64
CA HIS A 152 7.06 13.17 -0.77
C HIS A 152 6.83 11.95 -1.65
N GLY A 153 7.40 10.81 -1.29
CA GLY A 153 7.31 9.57 -2.07
C GLY A 153 6.07 8.74 -1.69
N LEU A 154 6.01 8.25 -0.45
CA LEU A 154 4.96 7.33 0.01
C LEU A 154 3.69 8.06 0.44
N LEU A 155 3.82 9.16 1.21
CA LEU A 155 2.67 9.88 1.75
C LEU A 155 2.13 10.98 0.81
N ASN A 156 2.67 11.09 -0.40
CA ASN A 156 2.02 11.86 -1.45
C ASN A 156 0.60 11.30 -1.70
N PRO A 157 -0.45 12.12 -1.79
CA PRO A 157 -1.83 11.65 -1.93
C PRO A 157 -2.05 10.57 -2.98
N VAL A 158 -1.48 10.73 -4.17
CA VAL A 158 -1.60 9.74 -5.26
C VAL A 158 -0.95 8.42 -4.90
N THR A 159 0.28 8.45 -4.38
CA THR A 159 1.02 7.24 -3.99
C THR A 159 0.38 6.58 -2.77
N LEU A 160 -0.04 7.36 -1.79
CA LEU A 160 -0.70 6.87 -0.57
C LEU A 160 -1.97 6.09 -0.91
N LEU A 161 -2.86 6.67 -1.71
CA LEU A 161 -4.11 6.01 -2.06
C LEU A 161 -3.88 4.77 -2.93
N ASP A 162 -2.96 4.84 -3.88
CA ASP A 162 -2.59 3.68 -4.69
C ASP A 162 -1.95 2.56 -3.87
N MET A 163 -1.08 2.92 -2.89
CA MET A 163 -0.50 1.98 -1.94
C MET A 163 -1.60 1.26 -1.13
N ILE A 164 -2.55 2.01 -0.59
CA ILE A 164 -3.65 1.46 0.21
C ILE A 164 -4.51 0.52 -0.63
N ARG A 165 -4.87 0.93 -1.85
CA ARG A 165 -5.80 0.18 -2.70
C ARG A 165 -5.20 -1.09 -3.28
N HIS A 166 -3.93 -1.05 -3.72
CA HIS A 166 -3.37 -2.09 -4.59
C HIS A 166 -2.11 -2.78 -4.06
N PHE A 167 -1.49 -2.25 -3.01
CA PHE A 167 -0.18 -2.71 -2.56
C PHE A 167 -0.14 -3.15 -1.10
N ILE A 168 -1.31 -3.45 -0.55
CA ILE A 168 -1.47 -4.09 0.76
C ILE A 168 -2.23 -5.40 0.56
N VAL A 169 -1.69 -6.49 1.11
CA VAL A 169 -2.31 -7.82 1.07
C VAL A 169 -2.30 -8.45 2.45
N PHE A 170 -3.17 -9.43 2.64
CA PHE A 170 -3.27 -10.21 3.87
C PHE A 170 -2.98 -11.67 3.54
N GLU A 171 -1.93 -12.20 4.12
CA GLU A 171 -1.52 -13.59 4.00
C GLU A 171 -1.95 -14.37 5.23
N SER A 172 -2.66 -15.47 5.05
CA SER A 172 -3.12 -16.33 6.15
C SER A 172 -2.26 -17.58 6.21
N ASN A 173 -1.47 -17.70 7.27
CA ASN A 173 -0.65 -18.86 7.54
C ASN A 173 -1.34 -19.77 8.55
N LYS A 174 -1.54 -21.04 8.22
CA LYS A 174 -1.99 -22.07 9.15
C LYS A 174 -0.78 -22.56 9.93
N GLN A 175 -0.84 -22.48 11.26
CA GLN A 175 0.14 -23.06 12.16
C GLN A 175 -0.54 -24.15 12.99
N GLU A 176 -0.03 -25.36 12.93
CA GLU A 176 -0.49 -26.50 13.74
C GLU A 176 0.49 -26.63 14.92
N ASP A 177 -0.02 -26.64 16.14
CA ASP A 177 0.78 -26.87 17.33
C ASP A 177 1.02 -28.39 17.58
N ALA A 178 1.84 -28.70 18.58
CA ALA A 178 2.16 -30.09 18.94
C ALA A 178 0.94 -30.93 19.37
N ASN A 179 -0.21 -30.30 19.63
CA ASN A 179 -1.47 -30.95 20.03
C ASN A 179 -2.46 -31.06 18.85
N GLY A 180 -2.06 -30.68 17.65
CA GLY A 180 -2.93 -30.69 16.45
C GLY A 180 -3.88 -29.50 16.37
N LEU A 181 -3.74 -28.47 17.23
CA LEU A 181 -4.57 -27.27 17.18
C LEU A 181 -4.09 -26.35 16.03
N ILE A 182 -4.98 -26.10 15.07
CA ILE A 182 -4.70 -25.23 13.94
C ILE A 182 -5.03 -23.78 14.33
N THR A 183 -4.01 -22.93 14.33
CA THR A 183 -4.15 -21.48 14.49
C THR A 183 -3.92 -20.79 13.15
N ILE A 184 -4.85 -19.92 12.75
CA ILE A 184 -4.69 -19.10 11.55
C ILE A 184 -4.13 -17.75 11.95
N LYS A 185 -2.89 -17.47 11.53
CA LYS A 185 -2.24 -16.18 11.74
C LYS A 185 -2.29 -15.38 10.45
N THR A 186 -3.00 -14.25 10.47
CA THR A 186 -3.06 -13.32 9.35
C THR A 186 -1.95 -12.29 9.45
N ILE A 187 -1.14 -12.17 8.41
CA ILE A 187 -0.05 -11.21 8.29
C ILE A 187 -0.42 -10.20 7.21
N LYS A 188 -0.45 -8.92 7.59
CA LYS A 188 -0.63 -7.82 6.66
C LYS A 188 0.72 -7.44 6.06
N LYS A 189 0.83 -7.40 4.74
CA LYS A 189 2.05 -7.05 4.02
C LYS A 189 1.79 -5.82 3.14
N MET A 190 2.78 -4.96 3.00
CA MET A 190 2.75 -3.83 2.07
C MET A 190 3.96 -3.88 1.14
N ALA A 191 3.84 -3.30 -0.04
CA ALA A 191 4.94 -3.23 -1.01
C ALA A 191 6.07 -2.33 -0.53
N ALA A 192 7.30 -2.74 -0.81
CA ALA A 192 8.46 -1.87 -0.77
C ALA A 192 8.46 -0.89 -1.95
N TYR A 193 9.22 0.23 -1.84
CA TYR A 193 9.29 1.24 -2.90
C TYR A 193 9.64 0.65 -4.27
N HIS A 194 10.60 -0.28 -4.33
CA HIS A 194 11.02 -0.89 -5.59
C HIS A 194 9.95 -1.80 -6.20
N GLN A 195 9.16 -2.51 -5.38
CA GLN A 195 8.01 -3.29 -5.83
C GLN A 195 6.91 -2.37 -6.37
N TYR A 196 6.60 -1.30 -5.63
CA TYR A 196 5.60 -0.31 -6.01
C TYR A 196 5.88 0.27 -7.40
N TYR A 197 7.08 0.79 -7.63
CA TYR A 197 7.42 1.39 -8.92
C TYR A 197 7.57 0.37 -10.05
N ALA A 198 8.15 -0.79 -9.78
CA ALA A 198 8.29 -1.84 -10.79
C ALA A 198 6.93 -2.37 -11.26
N VAL A 199 6.00 -2.64 -10.32
CA VAL A 199 4.65 -3.08 -10.66
C VAL A 199 3.91 -2.02 -11.45
N ASN A 200 3.96 -0.77 -11.04
CA ASN A 200 3.32 0.32 -11.79
C ASN A 200 3.90 0.47 -13.21
N ALA A 201 5.23 0.36 -13.38
CA ALA A 201 5.85 0.36 -14.69
C ALA A 201 5.40 -0.84 -15.54
N ALA A 202 5.34 -2.04 -14.94
CA ALA A 202 4.88 -3.25 -15.62
C ALA A 202 3.41 -3.16 -16.07
N VAL A 203 2.53 -2.63 -15.22
CA VAL A 203 1.12 -2.38 -15.55
C VAL A 203 1.00 -1.43 -16.74
N LEU A 204 1.71 -0.29 -16.71
CA LEU A 204 1.72 0.68 -17.81
C LEU A 204 2.22 0.05 -19.12
N SER A 205 3.31 -0.72 -19.04
CA SER A 205 3.88 -1.42 -20.20
C SER A 205 2.88 -2.42 -20.79
N THR A 206 2.17 -3.15 -19.93
CA THR A 206 1.16 -4.13 -20.37
C THR A 206 -0.04 -3.45 -21.05
N ILE A 207 -0.56 -2.37 -20.48
CA ILE A 207 -1.66 -1.62 -21.07
C ILE A 207 -1.26 -1.13 -22.48
N ARG A 208 -0.05 -0.58 -22.64
CA ARG A 208 0.46 -0.16 -23.96
C ARG A 208 0.61 -1.32 -24.94
N ALA A 209 1.21 -2.43 -24.49
CA ALA A 209 1.45 -3.58 -25.33
C ALA A 209 0.14 -4.26 -25.79
N SER A 210 -0.92 -4.20 -25.00
CA SER A 210 -2.23 -4.78 -25.28
C SER A 210 -3.19 -3.84 -26.01
N ALA A 211 -2.93 -2.52 -26.05
CA ALA A 211 -3.83 -1.56 -26.63
C ALA A 211 -4.03 -1.79 -28.14
N VAL A 212 -5.30 -1.81 -28.56
CA VAL A 212 -5.68 -1.79 -29.97
C VAL A 212 -5.84 -0.33 -30.37
N ASN A 213 -5.47 0.05 -31.57
CA ASN A 213 -5.27 1.41 -32.10
C ASN A 213 -6.30 2.52 -31.74
N SER A 214 -7.47 2.19 -31.21
CA SER A 214 -8.51 3.14 -30.81
C SER A 214 -8.49 3.51 -29.33
N ASP A 215 -7.90 2.67 -28.45
CA ASP A 215 -8.02 2.80 -27.00
C ASP A 215 -6.77 3.41 -26.34
N SER A 216 -5.73 3.72 -27.13
CA SER A 216 -4.50 4.33 -26.62
C SER A 216 -4.72 5.64 -25.88
N LYS A 217 -5.70 6.47 -26.34
CA LYS A 217 -6.07 7.71 -25.65
C LYS A 217 -6.73 7.48 -24.30
N SER A 218 -7.57 6.45 -24.17
CA SER A 218 -8.21 6.11 -22.89
C SER A 218 -7.20 5.59 -21.86
N ALA A 219 -6.23 4.77 -22.30
CA ALA A 219 -5.12 4.32 -21.48
C ALA A 219 -4.19 5.49 -21.08
N GLU A 220 -3.87 6.40 -21.99
CA GLU A 220 -3.07 7.60 -21.70
C GLU A 220 -3.79 8.55 -20.75
N VAL A 221 -5.09 8.75 -20.89
CA VAL A 221 -5.90 9.57 -19.98
C VAL A 221 -5.96 8.94 -18.58
N ALA A 222 -6.16 7.63 -18.48
CA ALA A 222 -6.13 6.91 -17.21
C ALA A 222 -4.75 7.02 -16.52
N MET A 223 -3.66 7.04 -17.31
CA MET A 223 -2.29 7.24 -16.83
C MET A 223 -2.04 8.69 -16.38
N GLN A 224 -2.55 9.67 -17.10
CA GLN A 224 -2.43 11.10 -16.76
C GLN A 224 -3.21 11.44 -15.49
N GLN A 225 -4.41 10.90 -15.32
CA GLN A 225 -5.23 11.05 -14.12
C GLN A 225 -4.57 10.47 -12.86
N GLN A 226 -3.73 9.45 -13.01
CA GLN A 226 -2.97 8.85 -11.90
C GLN A 226 -1.62 9.55 -11.62
N GLY A 227 -1.31 10.67 -12.26
CA GLY A 227 -0.05 11.40 -12.06
C GLY A 227 1.22 10.64 -12.48
N ARG A 228 1.07 9.54 -13.24
CA ARG A 228 2.12 8.56 -13.56
C ARG A 228 2.66 8.66 -14.98
N SER A 229 2.32 9.70 -15.71
CA SER A 229 2.69 9.88 -17.13
C SER A 229 4.20 9.99 -17.42
N LYS A 230 5.07 9.95 -16.39
CA LYS A 230 6.51 10.25 -16.53
C LYS A 230 7.45 9.06 -16.25
N LEU A 231 7.00 7.83 -16.39
CA LEU A 231 7.96 6.70 -16.41
C LEU A 231 8.55 6.60 -17.83
N GLU A 232 9.61 7.36 -18.09
CA GLU A 232 10.24 7.51 -19.41
C GLU A 232 10.60 6.19 -20.09
N LEU A 233 10.95 5.15 -19.33
CA LEU A 233 11.28 3.82 -19.84
C LEU A 233 10.08 3.14 -20.55
N VAL A 234 8.86 3.48 -20.17
CA VAL A 234 7.64 2.91 -20.78
C VAL A 234 7.18 3.73 -21.99
N GLN A 235 7.53 5.01 -22.07
CA GLN A 235 7.10 5.92 -23.14
C GLN A 235 7.71 5.59 -24.51
N GLN A 236 8.84 4.86 -24.54
CA GLN A 236 9.54 4.52 -25.78
C GLN A 236 8.99 3.26 -26.46
N GLN A 237 8.06 2.54 -25.84
CA GLN A 237 7.49 1.33 -26.41
C GLN A 237 6.36 1.68 -27.40
N ALA A 238 6.34 0.98 -28.53
CA ALA A 238 5.24 1.10 -29.50
C ALA A 238 3.93 0.57 -28.89
N VAL A 239 2.84 1.26 -29.19
CA VAL A 239 1.50 0.84 -28.76
C VAL A 239 1.09 -0.40 -29.56
N GLY A 240 0.57 -1.44 -28.86
CA GLY A 240 0.10 -2.69 -29.49
C GLY A 240 1.18 -3.65 -29.95
N ASP A 241 2.44 -3.47 -29.49
CA ASP A 241 3.58 -4.32 -29.90
C ASP A 241 3.59 -5.70 -29.24
N LYS A 242 2.67 -5.95 -28.28
CA LYS A 242 2.53 -7.19 -27.50
C LYS A 242 3.76 -7.55 -26.66
N LYS A 243 4.66 -6.60 -26.38
CA LYS A 243 5.88 -6.77 -25.60
C LYS A 243 5.77 -6.04 -24.28
N THR A 244 5.44 -6.75 -23.20
CA THR A 244 5.24 -6.15 -21.87
C THR A 244 6.54 -5.90 -21.11
N GLY A 245 7.64 -6.56 -21.46
CA GLY A 245 8.94 -6.36 -20.83
C GLY A 245 9.30 -7.39 -19.77
N VAL A 246 10.35 -7.12 -19.01
CA VAL A 246 10.90 -7.96 -17.95
C VAL A 246 11.13 -7.14 -16.70
N VAL A 247 10.71 -7.68 -15.54
CA VAL A 247 11.03 -7.12 -14.23
C VAL A 247 12.25 -7.84 -13.67
N TRP A 248 13.37 -7.12 -13.55
CA TRP A 248 14.61 -7.65 -13.02
C TRP A 248 14.85 -7.15 -11.59
N HIS A 249 14.70 -8.02 -10.62
CA HIS A 249 15.00 -7.74 -9.21
C HIS A 249 15.96 -8.79 -8.65
N THR A 250 16.76 -8.40 -7.64
CA THR A 250 17.67 -9.31 -6.95
C THR A 250 16.91 -10.46 -6.27
N GLN A 251 17.61 -11.56 -6.01
CA GLN A 251 17.04 -12.66 -5.23
C GLN A 251 16.62 -12.17 -3.83
N GLY A 252 15.50 -12.64 -3.31
CA GLY A 252 14.99 -12.22 -2.00
C GLY A 252 14.27 -10.87 -1.96
N SER A 253 14.14 -10.16 -3.10
CA SER A 253 13.46 -8.85 -3.17
C SER A 253 11.92 -8.90 -3.14
N GLY A 254 11.33 -10.10 -2.97
CA GLY A 254 9.87 -10.27 -2.93
C GLY A 254 9.21 -10.28 -4.32
N LYS A 255 9.82 -10.89 -5.33
CA LYS A 255 9.26 -10.99 -6.69
C LYS A 255 7.89 -11.63 -6.74
N SER A 256 7.64 -12.71 -5.95
CA SER A 256 6.33 -13.35 -5.86
C SER A 256 5.25 -12.37 -5.40
N LEU A 257 5.54 -11.58 -4.37
CA LEU A 257 4.63 -10.54 -3.90
C LEU A 257 4.41 -9.44 -4.95
N SER A 258 5.43 -9.08 -5.73
CA SER A 258 5.28 -8.15 -6.87
C SER A 258 4.35 -8.71 -7.95
N MET A 259 4.38 -10.03 -8.20
CA MET A 259 3.44 -10.69 -9.13
C MET A 259 2.00 -10.61 -8.63
N VAL A 260 1.76 -10.83 -7.34
CA VAL A 260 0.42 -10.67 -6.74
C VAL A 260 -0.10 -9.24 -6.94
N PHE A 261 0.69 -8.23 -6.62
CA PHE A 261 0.29 -6.83 -6.82
C PHE A 261 0.05 -6.50 -8.30
N TYR A 262 0.92 -7.00 -9.18
CA TYR A 262 0.78 -6.81 -10.62
C TYR A 262 -0.51 -7.44 -11.13
N THR A 263 -0.79 -8.70 -10.78
CA THR A 263 -2.00 -9.41 -11.18
C THR A 263 -3.26 -8.68 -10.72
N GLY A 264 -3.32 -8.28 -9.43
CA GLY A 264 -4.44 -7.52 -8.90
C GLY A 264 -4.70 -6.22 -9.66
N LYS A 265 -3.64 -5.48 -10.03
CA LYS A 265 -3.79 -4.24 -10.80
C LYS A 265 -4.19 -4.49 -12.26
N ILE A 266 -3.65 -5.52 -12.90
CA ILE A 266 -3.96 -5.83 -14.32
C ILE A 266 -5.40 -6.29 -14.47
N VAL A 267 -5.92 -7.09 -13.54
CA VAL A 267 -7.33 -7.51 -13.55
C VAL A 267 -8.28 -6.31 -13.58
N LEU A 268 -7.97 -5.27 -12.80
CA LEU A 268 -8.78 -4.04 -12.76
C LEU A 268 -8.52 -3.13 -13.97
N ALA A 269 -7.27 -3.06 -14.46
CA ALA A 269 -6.88 -2.14 -15.53
C ALA A 269 -7.33 -2.59 -16.92
N LEU A 270 -7.51 -3.89 -17.15
CA LEU A 270 -7.90 -4.48 -18.44
C LEU A 270 -9.29 -5.12 -18.42
N ASP A 271 -10.15 -4.67 -17.52
CA ASP A 271 -11.53 -5.14 -17.42
C ASP A 271 -11.66 -6.68 -17.31
N ASN A 272 -11.03 -7.21 -16.27
CA ASN A 272 -11.07 -8.62 -15.90
C ASN A 272 -10.54 -9.60 -16.97
N PRO A 273 -9.28 -9.45 -17.44
CA PRO A 273 -8.67 -10.34 -18.42
C PRO A 273 -8.39 -11.71 -17.80
N THR A 274 -8.27 -12.73 -18.64
CA THR A 274 -7.73 -14.03 -18.22
C THR A 274 -6.23 -13.90 -17.95
N VAL A 275 -5.80 -14.19 -16.73
CA VAL A 275 -4.39 -14.18 -16.33
C VAL A 275 -3.91 -15.61 -16.13
N VAL A 276 -2.81 -15.97 -16.79
CA VAL A 276 -2.14 -17.27 -16.62
C VAL A 276 -0.77 -17.03 -16.03
N VAL A 277 -0.52 -17.61 -14.86
CA VAL A 277 0.78 -17.56 -14.17
C VAL A 277 1.50 -18.89 -14.41
N ILE A 278 2.74 -18.81 -14.90
CA ILE A 278 3.59 -19.98 -15.14
C ILE A 278 4.80 -19.87 -14.22
N THR A 279 4.99 -20.88 -13.37
CA THR A 279 6.14 -21.01 -12.48
C THR A 279 6.97 -22.21 -12.82
N ASP A 280 8.29 -22.15 -12.63
CA ASP A 280 9.23 -23.25 -12.89
C ASP A 280 9.49 -24.09 -11.63
N ARG A 281 8.94 -23.72 -10.47
CA ARG A 281 9.15 -24.39 -9.18
C ARG A 281 7.85 -24.52 -8.41
N ASN A 282 7.61 -25.72 -7.87
CA ASN A 282 6.44 -26.02 -7.03
C ASN A 282 6.38 -25.13 -5.78
N ASP A 283 7.55 -24.79 -5.16
CA ASP A 283 7.61 -23.91 -3.98
C ASP A 283 7.10 -22.49 -4.25
N LEU A 284 7.09 -22.04 -5.50
CA LEU A 284 6.53 -20.74 -5.89
C LEU A 284 5.02 -20.81 -6.10
N ASP A 285 4.50 -21.97 -6.46
CA ASP A 285 3.08 -22.23 -6.63
C ASP A 285 2.36 -22.08 -5.29
N ASP A 286 2.89 -22.70 -4.23
CA ASP A 286 2.37 -22.62 -2.86
C ASP A 286 2.42 -21.20 -2.25
N GLN A 287 3.20 -20.28 -2.83
CA GLN A 287 3.31 -18.89 -2.37
C GLN A 287 2.35 -17.93 -3.08
N LEU A 288 1.75 -18.36 -4.19
CA LEU A 288 0.92 -17.48 -5.03
C LEU A 288 -0.58 -17.77 -4.87
N PHE A 289 -0.94 -18.91 -4.27
CA PHE A 289 -2.32 -19.37 -4.04
C PHE A 289 -2.56 -19.59 -2.51
#